data_55b5ba4aa806ad7c5d16f2515f511a3f
#
_entry.id   55b5ba4aa806ad7c5d16f2515f511a3f
#
_cell.length_a   1.000
_cell.length_b   1.000
_cell.length_c   1.000
_cell.angle_alpha   90.00
_cell.angle_beta   90.00
_cell.angle_gamma   90.00
#
_symmetry.space_group_name_H-M   'P 1'
#
loop_
_entity.id
_entity.type
_entity.pdbx_description
1 polymer ?
#
loop_
_entity_poly.entity_id
_entity_poly.type
_entity_poly.pdbx_seq_one_letter_code
_entity_poly.pdbx_strand_id
1 'polypeptide(L)'
;METTHIGFPPLTVAVFVGLAFAALLLDMVTHRDDKPITLVRASIWSVFWVAISLAFAGFLYVQHGAEAASLFVTGYALEKVLSVDNLFVFMAIFAWFKVPDGLRHRILYWGIIGAIVFRGVFVAIGTGLLAFGPWVEIVFALIVAWTAVMMLKSGDDDDAEEDYSQHLAYRFAKKLFPVWPKLYGHNFFVSRKKLEVEMQKTENKDMSLAAKGDLFATPLFLCLVVVEVSDVLFAFDSVPAVIAVSREPLIVYSAMLFAILGLRTLYFVLEALKRYLVHLEKAVIVLLFFIAAKLGLNATDHLFHHGISIDPNTSLLIVLAVLAAGILASVIFPEREEAQAENQ
;
A
#
# COMPACT_ATOMS: atom_id res chain seq x y z
N MET A 1 33.57 7.28 1.77
CA MET A 1 33.10 7.17 0.36
C MET A 1 32.08 8.26 0.17
N GLU A 2 32.37 9.24 -0.69
CA GLU A 2 31.39 10.23 -1.10
C GLU A 2 30.18 9.47 -1.66
N THR A 3 29.02 9.68 -1.09
CA THR A 3 27.74 9.24 -1.68
C THR A 3 27.59 10.02 -2.96
N THR A 4 28.05 9.43 -4.07
CA THR A 4 27.77 9.95 -5.39
C THR A 4 26.26 9.95 -5.57
N HIS A 5 25.64 11.12 -5.39
CA HIS A 5 24.29 11.33 -5.87
C HIS A 5 24.32 11.00 -7.37
N ILE A 6 23.68 9.91 -7.75
CA ILE A 6 23.49 9.57 -9.16
C ILE A 6 22.45 10.57 -9.65
N GLY A 7 22.89 11.76 -10.04
CA GLY A 7 22.01 12.76 -10.65
C GLY A 7 21.46 12.18 -11.94
N PHE A 8 20.22 11.71 -11.93
CA PHE A 8 19.61 11.11 -13.11
C PHE A 8 19.42 12.16 -14.20
N PRO A 9 19.84 11.88 -15.45
CA PRO A 9 19.65 12.79 -16.54
C PRO A 9 18.16 13.05 -16.81
N PRO A 10 17.80 14.22 -17.36
CA PRO A 10 16.41 14.58 -17.65
C PRO A 10 15.65 13.54 -18.47
N LEU A 11 16.36 12.77 -19.32
CA LEU A 11 15.78 11.68 -20.08
C LEU A 11 15.21 10.57 -19.17
N THR A 12 15.94 10.16 -18.15
CA THR A 12 15.48 9.11 -17.20
C THR A 12 14.25 9.58 -16.44
N VAL A 13 14.23 10.84 -16.00
CA VAL A 13 13.07 11.44 -15.34
C VAL A 13 11.89 11.49 -16.31
N ALA A 14 12.10 11.90 -17.56
CA ALA A 14 11.05 11.97 -18.58
C ALA A 14 10.48 10.57 -18.91
N VAL A 15 11.34 9.55 -19.04
CA VAL A 15 10.91 8.15 -19.26
C VAL A 15 10.08 7.66 -18.06
N PHE A 16 10.55 7.90 -16.83
CA PHE A 16 9.80 7.54 -15.61
C PHE A 16 8.43 8.21 -15.59
N VAL A 17 8.37 9.54 -15.72
CA VAL A 17 7.11 10.30 -15.68
C VAL A 17 6.17 9.89 -16.81
N GLY A 18 6.71 9.69 -18.02
CA GLY A 18 5.94 9.23 -19.18
C GLY A 18 5.34 7.84 -18.98
N LEU A 19 6.14 6.88 -18.51
CA LEU A 19 5.65 5.53 -18.20
C LEU A 19 4.63 5.54 -17.06
N ALA A 20 4.89 6.29 -15.99
CA ALA A 20 3.98 6.42 -14.85
C ALA A 20 2.63 6.99 -15.27
N PHE A 21 2.66 8.08 -16.06
CA PHE A 21 1.43 8.69 -16.57
C PHE A 21 0.67 7.78 -17.54
N ALA A 22 1.38 7.14 -18.47
CA ALA A 22 0.77 6.17 -19.39
C ALA A 22 0.15 4.98 -18.64
N ALA A 23 0.84 4.48 -17.62
CA ALA A 23 0.36 3.38 -16.78
C ALA A 23 -0.91 3.79 -15.99
N LEU A 24 -0.92 4.97 -15.39
CA LEU A 24 -2.10 5.49 -14.69
C LEU A 24 -3.28 5.68 -15.65
N LEU A 25 -3.06 6.25 -16.84
CA LEU A 25 -4.11 6.39 -17.85
C LEU A 25 -4.64 5.03 -18.29
N LEU A 26 -3.76 4.06 -18.52
CA LEU A 26 -4.14 2.71 -18.90
C LEU A 26 -4.99 2.05 -17.82
N ASP A 27 -4.56 2.16 -16.54
CA ASP A 27 -5.33 1.64 -15.41
C ASP A 27 -6.71 2.29 -15.29
N MET A 28 -6.80 3.61 -15.52
CA MET A 28 -8.06 4.35 -15.54
C MET A 28 -9.02 3.88 -16.63
N VAL A 29 -8.51 3.70 -17.85
CA VAL A 29 -9.35 3.39 -19.01
C VAL A 29 -9.84 1.94 -18.99
N THR A 30 -8.97 1.02 -18.58
CA THR A 30 -9.23 -0.42 -18.68
C THR A 30 -10.24 -0.93 -17.66
N HIS A 31 -10.42 -0.24 -16.54
CA HIS A 31 -11.25 -0.71 -15.42
C HIS A 31 -12.39 0.26 -15.07
N ARG A 32 -13.07 0.77 -16.07
CA ARG A 32 -14.24 1.67 -15.89
C ARG A 32 -15.53 0.96 -15.50
N ASP A 33 -15.63 -0.34 -15.77
CA ASP A 33 -16.86 -1.10 -15.54
C ASP A 33 -16.99 -1.50 -14.06
N ASP A 34 -18.17 -1.29 -13.47
CA ASP A 34 -18.53 -1.67 -12.09
C ASP A 34 -18.78 -3.20 -11.95
N LYS A 35 -18.12 -4.02 -12.75
CA LYS A 35 -18.25 -5.49 -12.70
C LYS A 35 -17.15 -6.09 -11.83
N PRO A 36 -17.47 -7.11 -11.03
CA PRO A 36 -16.44 -7.84 -10.28
C PRO A 36 -15.37 -8.38 -11.23
N ILE A 37 -14.11 -8.16 -10.87
CA ILE A 37 -12.97 -8.65 -11.66
C ILE A 37 -12.78 -10.12 -11.34
N THR A 38 -12.74 -10.98 -12.35
CA THR A 38 -12.46 -12.42 -12.17
C THR A 38 -11.00 -12.63 -11.78
N LEU A 39 -10.72 -13.68 -10.99
CA LEU A 39 -9.35 -14.02 -10.54
C LEU A 39 -8.36 -14.13 -11.71
N VAL A 40 -8.75 -14.79 -12.81
CA VAL A 40 -7.89 -14.94 -14.00
C VAL A 40 -7.54 -13.58 -14.61
N ARG A 41 -8.53 -12.68 -14.75
CA ARG A 41 -8.30 -11.34 -15.29
C ARG A 41 -7.43 -10.50 -14.35
N ALA A 42 -7.68 -10.57 -13.04
CA ALA A 42 -6.89 -9.90 -12.02
C ALA A 42 -5.43 -10.37 -12.04
N SER A 43 -5.20 -11.69 -12.14
CA SER A 43 -3.85 -12.28 -12.22
C SER A 43 -3.11 -11.84 -13.48
N ILE A 44 -3.75 -11.83 -14.64
CA ILE A 44 -3.13 -11.39 -15.90
C ILE A 44 -2.70 -9.93 -15.79
N TRP A 45 -3.57 -9.06 -15.27
CA TRP A 45 -3.22 -7.65 -15.08
C TRP A 45 -2.13 -7.44 -14.02
N SER A 46 -2.13 -8.25 -12.95
CA SER A 46 -1.05 -8.19 -11.94
C SER A 46 0.30 -8.57 -12.54
N VAL A 47 0.36 -9.64 -13.35
CA VAL A 47 1.58 -10.02 -14.08
C VAL A 47 2.01 -8.93 -15.07
N PHE A 48 1.06 -8.32 -15.78
CA PHE A 48 1.34 -7.20 -16.68
C PHE A 48 2.00 -6.01 -15.96
N TRP A 49 1.51 -5.61 -14.78
CA TRP A 49 2.10 -4.54 -14.01
C TRP A 49 3.51 -4.87 -13.49
N VAL A 50 3.73 -6.13 -13.08
CA VAL A 50 5.08 -6.61 -12.72
C VAL A 50 5.99 -6.55 -13.95
N ALA A 51 5.55 -6.97 -15.12
CA ALA A 51 6.34 -6.93 -16.35
C ALA A 51 6.74 -5.49 -16.74
N ILE A 52 5.84 -4.51 -16.62
CA ILE A 52 6.17 -3.08 -16.83
C ILE A 52 7.23 -2.61 -15.83
N SER A 53 7.11 -2.98 -14.56
CA SER A 53 8.09 -2.62 -13.54
C SER A 53 9.47 -3.22 -13.83
N LEU A 54 9.51 -4.47 -14.26
CA LEU A 54 10.76 -5.13 -14.67
C LEU A 54 11.33 -4.56 -15.97
N ALA A 55 10.50 -4.10 -16.90
CA ALA A 55 10.95 -3.38 -18.10
C ALA A 55 11.63 -2.06 -17.73
N PHE A 56 11.08 -1.32 -16.74
CA PHE A 56 11.74 -0.13 -16.22
C PHE A 56 13.04 -0.46 -15.48
N ALA A 57 13.11 -1.57 -14.73
CA ALA A 57 14.37 -2.05 -14.18
C ALA A 57 15.43 -2.36 -15.26
N GLY A 58 15.01 -3.00 -16.36
CA GLY A 58 15.86 -3.24 -17.53
C GLY A 58 16.37 -1.94 -18.17
N PHE A 59 15.52 -0.93 -18.28
CA PHE A 59 15.92 0.40 -18.73
C PHE A 59 16.97 1.02 -17.80
N LEU A 60 16.77 0.96 -16.47
CA LEU A 60 17.75 1.43 -15.49
C LEU A 60 19.09 0.67 -15.61
N TYR A 61 19.03 -0.64 -15.81
CA TYR A 61 20.22 -1.47 -16.01
C TYR A 61 21.05 -1.01 -17.21
N VAL A 62 20.40 -0.78 -18.33
CA VAL A 62 21.08 -0.37 -19.59
C VAL A 62 21.64 1.05 -19.49
N GLN A 63 20.93 1.98 -18.84
CA GLN A 63 21.32 3.39 -18.78
C GLN A 63 22.22 3.75 -17.60
N HIS A 64 22.05 3.06 -16.46
CA HIS A 64 22.67 3.42 -15.18
C HIS A 64 23.40 2.26 -14.51
N GLY A 65 23.41 1.09 -15.13
CA GLY A 65 24.13 -0.10 -14.64
C GLY A 65 23.37 -0.95 -13.62
N ALA A 66 24.03 -2.01 -13.19
CA ALA A 66 23.43 -3.04 -12.34
C ALA A 66 23.03 -2.51 -10.95
N GLU A 67 23.75 -1.54 -10.40
CA GLU A 67 23.49 -0.99 -9.08
C GLU A 67 22.14 -0.27 -9.03
N ALA A 68 21.86 0.65 -9.95
CA ALA A 68 20.60 1.37 -10.01
C ALA A 68 19.40 0.43 -10.22
N ALA A 69 19.56 -0.57 -11.11
CA ALA A 69 18.53 -1.58 -11.33
C ALA A 69 18.27 -2.44 -10.08
N SER A 70 19.34 -2.87 -9.39
CA SER A 70 19.23 -3.65 -8.16
C SER A 70 18.54 -2.87 -7.03
N LEU A 71 18.90 -1.61 -6.83
CA LEU A 71 18.25 -0.72 -5.86
C LEU A 71 16.76 -0.55 -6.17
N PHE A 72 16.40 -0.33 -7.44
CA PHE A 72 15.01 -0.23 -7.86
C PHE A 72 14.24 -1.53 -7.60
N VAL A 73 14.77 -2.68 -8.04
CA VAL A 73 14.08 -3.98 -7.88
C VAL A 73 13.91 -4.33 -6.40
N THR A 74 14.94 -4.06 -5.58
CA THR A 74 14.86 -4.29 -4.12
C THR A 74 13.77 -3.42 -3.49
N GLY A 75 13.77 -2.11 -3.78
CA GLY A 75 12.74 -1.18 -3.29
C GLY A 75 11.34 -1.55 -3.76
N TYR A 76 11.21 -1.91 -5.05
CA TYR A 76 9.95 -2.37 -5.64
C TYR A 76 9.43 -3.65 -4.97
N ALA A 77 10.29 -4.66 -4.79
CA ALA A 77 9.90 -5.92 -4.16
C ALA A 77 9.47 -5.71 -2.71
N LEU A 78 10.25 -4.92 -1.96
CA LEU A 78 9.94 -4.58 -0.58
C LEU A 78 8.59 -3.85 -0.48
N GLU A 79 8.40 -2.78 -1.25
CA GLU A 79 7.16 -2.01 -1.24
C GLU A 79 5.95 -2.86 -1.68
N LYS A 80 6.14 -3.73 -2.69
CA LYS A 80 5.10 -4.62 -3.16
C LYS A 80 4.61 -5.57 -2.06
N VAL A 81 5.52 -6.06 -1.23
CA VAL A 81 5.19 -6.98 -0.14
C VAL A 81 4.55 -6.25 1.03
N LEU A 82 5.10 -5.10 1.44
CA LEU A 82 4.46 -4.26 2.45
C LEU A 82 3.05 -3.83 2.04
N SER A 83 2.86 -3.56 0.73
CA SER A 83 1.54 -3.24 0.19
C SER A 83 0.56 -4.42 0.23
N VAL A 84 1.03 -5.69 0.21
CA VAL A 84 0.15 -6.86 0.40
C VAL A 84 -0.49 -6.85 1.78
N ASP A 85 0.29 -6.56 2.80
CA ASP A 85 -0.20 -6.45 4.18
C ASP A 85 -1.26 -5.34 4.30
N ASN A 86 -0.99 -4.17 3.74
CA ASN A 86 -1.95 -3.06 3.68
C ASN A 86 -3.28 -3.47 3.02
N LEU A 87 -3.24 -4.35 2.00
CA LEU A 87 -4.45 -4.83 1.32
C LEU A 87 -5.33 -5.71 2.22
N PHE A 88 -4.76 -6.45 3.17
CA PHE A 88 -5.57 -7.19 4.16
C PHE A 88 -6.36 -6.25 5.07
N VAL A 89 -5.76 -5.13 5.50
CA VAL A 89 -6.47 -4.10 6.25
C VAL A 89 -7.58 -3.48 5.39
N PHE A 90 -7.35 -3.24 4.10
CA PHE A 90 -8.41 -2.76 3.20
C PHE A 90 -9.55 -3.77 3.06
N MET A 91 -9.27 -5.08 3.05
CA MET A 91 -10.30 -6.11 3.07
C MET A 91 -11.16 -6.04 4.34
N ALA A 92 -10.53 -5.86 5.51
CA ALA A 92 -11.24 -5.69 6.78
C ALA A 92 -12.10 -4.41 6.79
N ILE A 93 -11.58 -3.28 6.31
CA ILE A 93 -12.32 -2.02 6.17
C ILE A 93 -13.55 -2.23 5.25
N PHE A 94 -13.39 -2.87 4.10
CA PHE A 94 -14.49 -3.13 3.17
C PHE A 94 -15.55 -4.05 3.76
N ALA A 95 -15.14 -5.06 4.53
CA ALA A 95 -16.05 -5.95 5.25
C ALA A 95 -16.87 -5.17 6.30
N TRP A 96 -16.22 -4.33 7.12
CA TRP A 96 -16.87 -3.53 8.14
C TRP A 96 -17.88 -2.53 7.55
N PHE A 97 -17.51 -1.84 6.47
CA PHE A 97 -18.42 -0.92 5.74
C PHE A 97 -19.45 -1.66 4.88
N LYS A 98 -19.38 -2.99 4.81
CA LYS A 98 -20.23 -3.84 3.94
C LYS A 98 -20.25 -3.35 2.49
N VAL A 99 -19.06 -3.00 1.97
CA VAL A 99 -18.91 -2.49 0.61
C VAL A 99 -19.17 -3.62 -0.40
N PRO A 100 -20.17 -3.50 -1.29
CA PRO A 100 -20.41 -4.49 -2.35
C PRO A 100 -19.19 -4.65 -3.26
N ASP A 101 -18.92 -5.87 -3.75
CA ASP A 101 -17.75 -6.20 -4.57
C ASP A 101 -17.61 -5.29 -5.81
N GLY A 102 -18.73 -4.97 -6.43
CA GLY A 102 -18.78 -4.05 -7.57
C GLY A 102 -18.38 -2.59 -7.27
N LEU A 103 -18.28 -2.19 -6.00
CA LEU A 103 -17.90 -0.83 -5.60
C LEU A 103 -16.47 -0.74 -5.02
N ARG A 104 -15.87 -1.88 -4.64
CA ARG A 104 -14.51 -1.91 -4.04
C ARG A 104 -13.46 -1.34 -5.00
N HIS A 105 -13.55 -1.67 -6.29
CA HIS A 105 -12.62 -1.15 -7.29
C HIS A 105 -12.63 0.38 -7.40
N ARG A 106 -13.77 1.02 -7.11
CA ARG A 106 -13.92 2.47 -7.14
C ARG A 106 -13.22 3.14 -5.96
N ILE A 107 -13.32 2.55 -4.76
CA ILE A 107 -12.58 3.04 -3.57
C ILE A 107 -11.08 2.87 -3.79
N LEU A 108 -10.66 1.66 -4.24
CA LEU A 108 -9.25 1.38 -4.54
C LEU A 108 -8.68 2.33 -5.60
N TYR A 109 -9.46 2.71 -6.60
CA TYR A 109 -9.05 3.66 -7.63
C TYR A 109 -8.70 5.03 -7.04
N TRP A 110 -9.60 5.60 -6.22
CA TRP A 110 -9.34 6.89 -5.57
C TRP A 110 -8.25 6.77 -4.50
N GLY A 111 -8.21 5.64 -3.78
CA GLY A 111 -7.16 5.31 -2.83
C GLY A 111 -5.77 5.28 -3.47
N ILE A 112 -5.62 4.72 -4.68
CA ILE A 112 -4.34 4.74 -5.42
C ILE A 112 -3.91 6.18 -5.76
N ILE A 113 -4.84 7.05 -6.14
CA ILE A 113 -4.51 8.45 -6.44
C ILE A 113 -4.00 9.16 -5.18
N GLY A 114 -4.71 8.99 -4.06
CA GLY A 114 -4.27 9.52 -2.76
C GLY A 114 -2.93 8.96 -2.33
N ALA A 115 -2.75 7.64 -2.40
CA ALA A 115 -1.49 6.96 -2.10
C ALA A 115 -0.30 7.54 -2.89
N ILE A 116 -0.44 7.76 -4.20
CA ILE A 116 0.62 8.35 -5.04
C ILE A 116 0.99 9.75 -4.54
N VAL A 117 0.00 10.58 -4.24
CA VAL A 117 0.23 11.95 -3.76
C VAL A 117 0.90 11.94 -2.38
N PHE A 118 0.31 11.22 -1.41
CA PHE A 118 0.84 11.20 -0.05
C PHE A 118 2.23 10.57 0.01
N ARG A 119 2.47 9.43 -0.64
CA ARG A 119 3.79 8.80 -0.68
C ARG A 119 4.82 9.68 -1.39
N GLY A 120 4.43 10.41 -2.45
CA GLY A 120 5.30 11.41 -3.07
C GLY A 120 5.74 12.49 -2.09
N VAL A 121 4.82 13.01 -1.28
CA VAL A 121 5.13 13.99 -0.22
C VAL A 121 6.02 13.36 0.85
N PHE A 122 5.71 12.15 1.32
CA PHE A 122 6.52 11.45 2.32
C PHE A 122 7.93 11.14 1.83
N VAL A 123 8.10 10.72 0.57
CA VAL A 123 9.43 10.48 -0.02
C VAL A 123 10.21 11.79 -0.11
N ALA A 124 9.58 12.88 -0.57
CA ALA A 124 10.24 14.18 -0.67
C ALA A 124 10.71 14.69 0.72
N ILE A 125 9.86 14.56 1.74
CA ILE A 125 10.22 14.90 3.12
C ILE A 125 11.29 13.94 3.65
N GLY A 126 11.08 12.63 3.53
CA GLY A 126 11.96 11.60 4.07
C GLY A 126 13.37 11.66 3.49
N THR A 127 13.50 11.76 2.16
CA THR A 127 14.81 11.91 1.52
C THR A 127 15.45 13.25 1.83
N GLY A 128 14.65 14.34 1.95
CA GLY A 128 15.13 15.63 2.40
C GLY A 128 15.68 15.62 3.83
N LEU A 129 15.05 14.86 4.73
CA LEU A 129 15.50 14.70 6.12
C LEU A 129 16.86 14.01 6.19
N LEU A 130 17.23 13.14 5.27
CA LEU A 130 18.56 12.51 5.24
C LEU A 130 19.72 13.53 5.14
N ALA A 131 19.46 14.73 4.60
CA ALA A 131 20.44 15.80 4.55
C ALA A 131 20.86 16.31 5.96
N PHE A 132 20.06 16.02 7.01
CA PHE A 132 20.41 16.34 8.40
C PHE A 132 21.40 15.35 9.04
N GLY A 133 21.80 14.30 8.28
CA GLY A 133 22.87 13.39 8.69
C GLY A 133 22.41 12.03 9.23
N PRO A 134 23.36 11.21 9.71
CA PRO A 134 23.13 9.80 10.09
C PRO A 134 22.11 9.59 11.22
N TRP A 135 21.86 10.61 12.04
CA TRP A 135 20.87 10.56 13.11
C TRP A 135 19.45 10.31 12.59
N VAL A 136 19.13 10.83 11.40
CA VAL A 136 17.82 10.58 10.76
C VAL A 136 17.69 9.12 10.37
N GLU A 137 18.75 8.49 9.90
CA GLU A 137 18.76 7.06 9.58
C GLU A 137 18.53 6.19 10.83
N ILE A 138 19.09 6.60 11.98
CA ILE A 138 18.83 5.92 13.26
C ILE A 138 17.35 6.04 13.63
N VAL A 139 16.76 7.24 13.48
CA VAL A 139 15.33 7.43 13.75
C VAL A 139 14.49 6.55 12.82
N PHE A 140 14.81 6.49 11.52
CA PHE A 140 14.13 5.62 10.58
C PHE A 140 14.30 4.13 10.92
N ALA A 141 15.52 3.71 11.30
CA ALA A 141 15.77 2.34 11.77
C ALA A 141 14.89 1.98 12.97
N LEU A 142 14.76 2.90 13.93
CA LEU A 142 13.92 2.71 15.11
C LEU A 142 12.42 2.64 14.75
N ILE A 143 11.95 3.48 13.84
CA ILE A 143 10.56 3.43 13.34
C ILE A 143 10.29 2.06 12.72
N VAL A 144 11.11 1.61 11.78
CA VAL A 144 10.94 0.33 11.09
C VAL A 144 11.04 -0.85 12.07
N ALA A 145 11.98 -0.81 13.02
CA ALA A 145 12.10 -1.83 14.06
C ALA A 145 10.86 -1.85 14.98
N TRP A 146 10.35 -0.68 15.34
CA TRP A 146 9.12 -0.56 16.14
C TRP A 146 7.93 -1.19 15.42
N THR A 147 7.74 -0.90 14.13
CA THR A 147 6.68 -1.50 13.31
C THR A 147 6.81 -3.03 13.27
N ALA A 148 8.03 -3.56 13.03
CA ALA A 148 8.27 -4.99 13.05
C ALA A 148 7.89 -5.65 14.38
N VAL A 149 8.21 -4.99 15.51
CA VAL A 149 7.83 -5.48 16.86
C VAL A 149 6.32 -5.39 17.08
N MET A 150 5.67 -4.34 16.59
CA MET A 150 4.20 -4.20 16.70
C MET A 150 3.50 -5.30 15.91
N MET A 151 3.89 -5.54 14.66
CA MET A 151 3.35 -6.64 13.84
C MET A 151 3.55 -8.00 14.50
N LEU A 152 4.75 -8.26 15.06
CA LEU A 152 5.04 -9.51 15.76
C LEU A 152 4.11 -9.73 16.97
N LYS A 153 3.69 -8.66 17.65
CA LYS A 153 2.78 -8.75 18.80
C LYS A 153 1.31 -8.84 18.41
N SER A 154 0.92 -8.24 17.30
CA SER A 154 -0.47 -8.24 16.83
C SER A 154 -0.91 -9.59 16.25
N GLY A 155 0.01 -10.43 15.78
CA GLY A 155 -0.30 -11.74 15.21
C GLY A 155 -0.93 -12.77 16.19
N ASP A 156 -1.06 -12.42 17.48
CA ASP A 156 -1.71 -13.28 18.47
C ASP A 156 -3.18 -12.88 18.78
N ASP A 157 -3.67 -11.74 18.23
CA ASP A 157 -5.00 -11.16 18.56
C ASP A 157 -5.96 -11.09 17.34
N ASP A 158 -5.76 -11.87 16.29
CA ASP A 158 -6.45 -11.78 14.99
C ASP A 158 -7.97 -12.04 14.98
N ASP A 159 -8.61 -12.39 16.12
CA ASP A 159 -10.05 -12.72 16.18
C ASP A 159 -10.97 -11.54 16.59
N ALA A 160 -10.45 -10.36 16.86
CA ALA A 160 -11.27 -9.21 17.21
C ALA A 160 -11.69 -8.43 15.95
N GLU A 161 -12.99 -8.43 15.60
CA GLU A 161 -13.54 -7.52 14.61
C GLU A 161 -13.18 -6.06 14.96
N GLU A 162 -12.25 -5.43 14.24
CA GLU A 162 -11.90 -4.02 14.45
C GLU A 162 -13.12 -3.12 14.25
N ASP A 163 -13.50 -2.40 15.31
CA ASP A 163 -14.57 -1.39 15.23
C ASP A 163 -14.06 -0.06 14.67
N TYR A 164 -14.14 0.11 13.36
CA TYR A 164 -13.75 1.35 12.68
C TYR A 164 -14.62 2.56 13.03
N SER A 165 -15.70 2.40 13.82
CA SER A 165 -16.50 3.54 14.30
C SER A 165 -15.70 4.47 15.22
N GLN A 166 -14.72 3.93 15.93
CA GLN A 166 -13.80 4.66 16.80
C GLN A 166 -12.60 5.23 16.06
N HIS A 167 -12.37 4.83 14.81
CA HIS A 167 -11.25 5.29 14.02
C HIS A 167 -11.31 6.81 13.81
N LEU A 168 -10.17 7.49 14.04
CA LEU A 168 -10.10 8.96 13.97
C LEU A 168 -10.59 9.51 12.64
N ALA A 169 -10.24 8.84 11.53
CA ALA A 169 -10.66 9.21 10.18
C ALA A 169 -12.18 9.18 10.00
N TYR A 170 -12.84 8.12 10.51
CA TYR A 170 -14.29 8.00 10.47
C TYR A 170 -14.98 9.11 11.27
N ARG A 171 -14.52 9.36 12.50
CA ARG A 171 -15.04 10.42 13.37
C ARG A 171 -14.84 11.81 12.76
N PHE A 172 -13.68 12.06 12.18
CA PHE A 172 -13.35 13.33 11.52
C PHE A 172 -14.24 13.57 10.29
N ALA A 173 -14.40 12.57 9.43
CA ALA A 173 -15.27 12.67 8.25
C ALA A 173 -16.73 12.94 8.62
N LYS A 174 -17.25 12.26 9.66
CA LYS A 174 -18.60 12.50 10.20
C LYS A 174 -18.78 13.91 10.80
N LYS A 175 -17.70 14.50 11.30
CA LYS A 175 -17.75 15.86 11.85
C LYS A 175 -17.76 16.93 10.74
N LEU A 176 -17.08 16.64 9.62
CA LEU A 176 -16.98 17.60 8.49
C LEU A 176 -18.21 17.58 7.59
N PHE A 177 -18.81 16.41 7.39
CA PHE A 177 -19.93 16.25 6.47
C PHE A 177 -21.12 15.58 7.17
N PRO A 178 -22.36 16.05 6.90
CA PRO A 178 -23.55 15.29 7.26
C PRO A 178 -23.54 13.97 6.49
N VAL A 179 -23.84 12.88 7.18
CA VAL A 179 -23.76 11.52 6.63
C VAL A 179 -25.15 11.00 6.31
N TRP A 180 -25.33 10.47 5.10
CA TRP A 180 -26.43 9.62 4.72
C TRP A 180 -26.10 8.17 5.05
N PRO A 181 -26.93 7.45 5.85
CA PRO A 181 -26.52 6.13 6.40
C PRO A 181 -26.59 4.97 5.40
N LYS A 182 -27.19 5.17 4.23
CA LYS A 182 -27.30 4.11 3.19
C LYS A 182 -26.40 4.40 2.01
N LEU A 183 -25.98 3.35 1.31
CA LEU A 183 -25.33 3.50 0.01
C LEU A 183 -26.30 4.14 -0.99
N TYR A 184 -25.79 5.06 -1.79
CA TYR A 184 -26.55 5.73 -2.85
C TYR A 184 -25.88 5.47 -4.20
N GLY A 185 -26.18 4.32 -4.80
CA GLY A 185 -25.52 3.86 -6.01
C GLY A 185 -23.99 3.90 -5.88
N HIS A 186 -23.33 4.55 -6.83
CA HIS A 186 -21.87 4.67 -6.87
C HIS A 186 -21.33 6.00 -6.30
N ASN A 187 -22.17 6.82 -5.66
CA ASN A 187 -21.81 8.18 -5.33
C ASN A 187 -21.15 8.28 -3.96
N PHE A 188 -20.04 9.01 -3.88
CA PHE A 188 -19.40 9.39 -2.60
C PHE A 188 -20.21 10.48 -1.89
N PHE A 189 -20.85 11.37 -2.65
CA PHE A 189 -21.67 12.46 -2.13
C PHE A 189 -23.02 12.50 -2.83
N VAL A 190 -24.05 12.90 -2.08
CA VAL A 190 -25.42 13.05 -2.58
C VAL A 190 -25.97 14.39 -2.17
N SER A 191 -26.63 15.09 -3.10
CA SER A 191 -27.28 16.37 -2.78
C SER A 191 -28.60 16.15 -2.04
N ARG A 192 -28.97 17.13 -1.17
CA ARG A 192 -30.23 17.12 -0.42
C ARG A 192 -31.44 16.86 -1.33
N LYS A 193 -31.52 17.53 -2.49
CA LYS A 193 -32.64 17.38 -3.43
C LYS A 193 -32.84 15.91 -3.88
N LYS A 194 -31.73 15.18 -4.12
CA LYS A 194 -31.81 13.76 -4.49
C LYS A 194 -32.24 12.89 -3.31
N LEU A 195 -31.79 13.22 -2.09
CA LEU A 195 -32.19 12.50 -0.89
C LEU A 195 -33.65 12.72 -0.54
N GLU A 196 -34.20 13.93 -0.72
CA GLU A 196 -35.62 14.22 -0.52
C GLU A 196 -36.52 13.37 -1.42
N VAL A 197 -36.10 13.14 -2.67
CA VAL A 197 -36.80 12.22 -3.59
C VAL A 197 -36.66 10.76 -3.12
N GLU A 198 -35.49 10.36 -2.62
CA GLU A 198 -35.24 9.01 -2.13
C GLU A 198 -36.03 8.70 -0.85
N MET A 199 -36.23 9.69 0.03
CA MET A 199 -37.03 9.56 1.24
C MET A 199 -38.52 9.36 0.98
N GLN A 200 -39.01 9.75 -0.21
CA GLN A 200 -40.40 9.49 -0.61
C GLN A 200 -40.66 8.02 -0.93
N LYS A 201 -39.62 7.22 -1.15
CA LYS A 201 -39.74 5.78 -1.34
C LYS A 201 -40.12 5.11 -0.02
N THR A 202 -40.96 4.07 -0.10
CA THR A 202 -41.56 3.40 1.06
C THR A 202 -40.52 2.87 2.06
N GLU A 203 -39.35 2.43 1.57
CA GLU A 203 -38.26 1.88 2.40
C GLU A 203 -37.50 2.91 3.23
N ASN A 204 -37.66 4.20 2.96
CA ASN A 204 -36.86 5.27 3.54
C ASN A 204 -37.71 6.32 4.29
N LYS A 205 -39.00 6.07 4.49
CA LYS A 205 -39.94 7.02 5.10
C LYS A 205 -39.61 7.40 6.55
N ASP A 206 -38.96 6.48 7.29
CA ASP A 206 -38.60 6.70 8.69
C ASP A 206 -37.27 7.46 8.87
N MET A 207 -36.59 7.79 7.78
CA MET A 207 -35.33 8.54 7.81
C MET A 207 -35.59 10.03 7.78
N SER A 208 -34.94 10.78 8.65
CA SER A 208 -35.03 12.25 8.67
C SER A 208 -33.70 12.90 8.30
N LEU A 209 -33.74 13.94 7.46
CA LEU A 209 -32.61 14.80 7.15
C LEU A 209 -32.45 15.87 8.24
N ALA A 210 -32.12 15.44 9.47
CA ALA A 210 -31.96 16.35 10.60
C ALA A 210 -30.74 17.28 10.45
N ALA A 211 -29.73 16.87 9.69
CA ALA A 211 -28.52 17.65 9.48
C ALA A 211 -28.73 18.78 8.45
N LYS A 212 -28.24 19.99 8.76
CA LYS A 212 -28.21 21.13 7.85
C LYS A 212 -27.04 20.95 6.86
N GLY A 213 -27.32 21.03 5.55
CA GLY A 213 -26.31 20.93 4.49
C GLY A 213 -26.95 20.55 3.16
N ASP A 214 -26.31 20.95 2.05
CA ASP A 214 -26.78 20.64 0.70
C ASP A 214 -26.13 19.38 0.13
N LEU A 215 -25.05 18.93 0.75
CA LEU A 215 -24.26 17.77 0.32
C LEU A 215 -24.06 16.82 1.50
N PHE A 216 -24.38 15.55 1.29
CA PHE A 216 -24.27 14.47 2.28
C PHE A 216 -23.23 13.45 1.83
N ALA A 217 -22.36 13.06 2.75
CA ALA A 217 -21.41 11.97 2.54
C ALA A 217 -22.12 10.61 2.63
N THR A 218 -21.76 9.69 1.76
CA THR A 218 -22.27 8.31 1.81
C THR A 218 -21.27 7.41 2.59
N PRO A 219 -21.69 6.19 2.99
CA PRO A 219 -20.76 5.21 3.58
C PRO A 219 -19.56 4.92 2.68
N LEU A 220 -19.71 5.03 1.35
CA LEU A 220 -18.63 4.84 0.39
C LEU A 220 -17.54 5.91 0.54
N PHE A 221 -17.92 7.16 0.80
CA PHE A 221 -16.96 8.23 1.08
C PHE A 221 -16.25 8.02 2.42
N LEU A 222 -16.99 7.63 3.45
CA LEU A 222 -16.40 7.35 4.76
C LEU A 222 -15.37 6.21 4.67
N CYS A 223 -15.71 5.16 3.93
CA CYS A 223 -14.80 4.06 3.66
C CYS A 223 -13.53 4.53 2.93
N LEU A 224 -13.67 5.38 1.89
CA LEU A 224 -12.52 5.95 1.19
C LEU A 224 -11.61 6.74 2.14
N VAL A 225 -12.19 7.59 3.00
CA VAL A 225 -11.39 8.38 3.97
C VAL A 225 -10.64 7.48 4.95
N VAL A 226 -11.26 6.40 5.43
CA VAL A 226 -10.59 5.45 6.32
C VAL A 226 -9.45 4.74 5.59
N VAL A 227 -9.66 4.29 4.34
CA VAL A 227 -8.62 3.66 3.50
C VAL A 227 -7.45 4.63 3.28
N GLU A 228 -7.71 5.89 2.92
CA GLU A 228 -6.67 6.89 2.68
C GLU A 228 -5.84 7.20 3.94
N VAL A 229 -6.51 7.35 5.09
CA VAL A 229 -5.79 7.60 6.35
C VAL A 229 -4.99 6.38 6.76
N SER A 230 -5.51 5.17 6.55
CA SER A 230 -4.75 3.94 6.79
C SER A 230 -3.51 3.85 5.89
N ASP A 231 -3.63 4.19 4.58
CA ASP A 231 -2.45 4.20 3.69
C ASP A 231 -1.41 5.26 4.11
N VAL A 232 -1.86 6.43 4.58
CA VAL A 232 -0.95 7.43 5.18
C VAL A 232 -0.22 6.88 6.40
N LEU A 233 -0.91 6.15 7.28
CA LEU A 233 -0.27 5.52 8.45
C LEU A 233 0.77 4.47 8.01
N PHE A 234 0.46 3.64 7.02
CA PHE A 234 1.41 2.66 6.47
C PHE A 234 2.60 3.32 5.76
N ALA A 235 2.46 4.53 5.25
CA ALA A 235 3.59 5.25 4.66
C ALA A 235 4.66 5.65 5.69
N PHE A 236 4.32 5.73 6.98
CA PHE A 236 5.30 6.06 8.03
C PHE A 236 6.36 4.97 8.22
N ASP A 237 6.07 3.73 7.91
CA ASP A 237 7.01 2.60 8.01
C ASP A 237 7.55 2.17 6.64
N SER A 238 6.71 2.15 5.60
CA SER A 238 7.13 1.73 4.27
C SER A 238 8.09 2.73 3.61
N VAL A 239 7.87 4.04 3.76
CA VAL A 239 8.76 5.04 3.16
C VAL A 239 10.18 4.99 3.75
N PRO A 240 10.39 5.00 5.09
CA PRO A 240 11.71 4.77 5.67
C PRO A 240 12.35 3.46 5.25
N ALA A 241 11.57 2.37 5.14
CA ALA A 241 12.07 1.07 4.71
C ALA A 241 12.61 1.10 3.27
N VAL A 242 11.92 1.75 2.33
CA VAL A 242 12.40 1.89 0.94
C VAL A 242 13.57 2.87 0.85
N ILE A 243 13.57 3.96 1.64
CA ILE A 243 14.71 4.89 1.76
C ILE A 243 15.97 4.17 2.28
N ALA A 244 15.83 3.16 3.15
CA ALA A 244 16.94 2.33 3.60
C ALA A 244 17.57 1.49 2.47
N VAL A 245 16.80 1.19 1.42
CA VAL A 245 17.30 0.50 0.22
C VAL A 245 18.11 1.46 -0.65
N SER A 246 17.58 2.65 -0.92
CA SER A 246 18.23 3.66 -1.76
C SER A 246 17.95 5.06 -1.22
N ARG A 247 18.98 5.93 -1.23
CA ARG A 247 18.86 7.35 -0.87
C ARG A 247 18.51 8.24 -2.06
N GLU A 248 18.48 7.66 -3.27
CA GLU A 248 18.15 8.39 -4.50
C GLU A 248 16.64 8.60 -4.62
N PRO A 249 16.13 9.84 -4.56
CA PRO A 249 14.69 10.11 -4.55
C PRO A 249 13.96 9.52 -5.76
N LEU A 250 14.59 9.53 -6.94
CA LEU A 250 14.00 8.98 -8.15
C LEU A 250 13.81 7.47 -8.06
N ILE A 251 14.80 6.73 -7.52
CA ILE A 251 14.70 5.28 -7.33
C ILE A 251 13.63 4.97 -6.30
N VAL A 252 13.66 5.65 -5.15
CA VAL A 252 12.66 5.46 -4.08
C VAL A 252 11.26 5.69 -4.61
N TYR A 253 11.02 6.86 -5.21
CA TYR A 253 9.67 7.22 -5.67
C TYR A 253 9.21 6.33 -6.83
N SER A 254 10.10 6.01 -7.78
CA SER A 254 9.74 5.11 -8.87
C SER A 254 9.44 3.69 -8.38
N ALA A 255 10.23 3.14 -7.47
CA ALA A 255 9.99 1.82 -6.87
C ALA A 255 8.61 1.78 -6.18
N MET A 256 8.29 2.78 -5.36
CA MET A 256 7.01 2.89 -4.68
C MET A 256 5.84 3.08 -5.67
N LEU A 257 5.98 3.96 -6.66
CA LEU A 257 4.94 4.23 -7.63
C LEU A 257 4.62 2.99 -8.47
N PHE A 258 5.64 2.30 -8.98
CA PHE A 258 5.44 1.06 -9.74
C PHE A 258 4.87 -0.07 -8.86
N ALA A 259 5.17 -0.11 -7.57
CA ALA A 259 4.58 -1.07 -6.64
C ALA A 259 3.08 -0.80 -6.39
N ILE A 260 2.68 0.48 -6.32
CA ILE A 260 1.28 0.89 -6.18
C ILE A 260 0.49 0.58 -7.47
N LEU A 261 1.11 0.71 -8.64
CA LEU A 261 0.48 0.31 -9.90
C LEU A 261 0.11 -1.17 -9.84
N GLY A 262 -1.14 -1.45 -10.15
CA GLY A 262 -1.69 -2.80 -10.08
C GLY A 262 -2.09 -3.29 -8.67
N LEU A 263 -2.03 -2.46 -7.61
CA LEU A 263 -2.57 -2.83 -6.30
C LEU A 263 -4.03 -3.21 -6.36
N ARG A 264 -4.82 -2.53 -7.20
CA ARG A 264 -6.23 -2.83 -7.40
C ARG A 264 -6.45 -4.26 -7.92
N THR A 265 -5.68 -4.68 -8.92
CA THR A 265 -5.77 -6.05 -9.44
C THR A 265 -5.21 -7.06 -8.45
N LEU A 266 -4.13 -6.71 -7.77
CA LEU A 266 -3.55 -7.53 -6.71
C LEU A 266 -4.52 -7.74 -5.54
N TYR A 267 -5.32 -6.74 -5.18
CA TYR A 267 -6.37 -6.86 -4.17
C TYR A 267 -7.29 -8.06 -4.47
N PHE A 268 -7.82 -8.16 -5.68
CA PHE A 268 -8.72 -9.26 -6.06
C PHE A 268 -8.02 -10.62 -6.14
N VAL A 269 -6.73 -10.64 -6.49
CA VAL A 269 -5.92 -11.86 -6.43
C VAL A 269 -5.73 -12.30 -4.97
N LEU A 270 -5.37 -11.38 -4.08
CA LEU A 270 -5.16 -11.67 -2.66
C LEU A 270 -6.45 -12.04 -1.95
N GLU A 271 -7.56 -11.38 -2.26
CA GLU A 271 -8.88 -11.71 -1.71
C GLU A 271 -9.25 -13.17 -2.03
N ALA A 272 -8.95 -13.62 -3.26
CA ALA A 272 -9.19 -15.02 -3.65
C ALA A 272 -8.18 -16.01 -3.04
N LEU A 273 -6.96 -15.55 -2.72
CA LEU A 273 -5.85 -16.37 -2.23
C LEU A 273 -5.57 -16.20 -0.73
N LYS A 274 -6.34 -15.37 -0.02
CA LYS A 274 -6.11 -15.05 1.40
C LYS A 274 -5.78 -16.29 2.24
N ARG A 275 -6.55 -17.36 2.10
CA ARG A 275 -6.38 -18.64 2.83
C ARG A 275 -5.05 -19.36 2.55
N TYR A 276 -4.33 -19.01 1.47
CA TYR A 276 -3.07 -19.65 1.09
C TYR A 276 -1.82 -18.81 1.41
N LEU A 277 -1.97 -17.62 1.98
CA LEU A 277 -0.87 -16.66 2.17
C LEU A 277 -0.54 -16.37 3.65
N VAL A 278 -0.91 -17.30 4.54
CA VAL A 278 -0.81 -17.19 6.01
C VAL A 278 0.61 -16.85 6.50
N HIS A 279 1.66 -17.37 5.86
CA HIS A 279 3.03 -17.13 6.30
C HIS A 279 3.70 -15.91 5.64
N LEU A 280 2.98 -15.19 4.77
CA LEU A 280 3.53 -14.01 4.11
C LEU A 280 3.77 -12.86 5.10
N GLU A 281 2.88 -12.67 6.07
CA GLU A 281 3.02 -11.70 7.15
C GLU A 281 4.29 -11.93 7.97
N LYS A 282 4.61 -13.19 8.32
CA LYS A 282 5.85 -13.55 9.01
C LYS A 282 7.09 -13.19 8.18
N ALA A 283 7.04 -13.36 6.86
CA ALA A 283 8.11 -12.93 5.96
C ALA A 283 8.27 -11.40 5.96
N VAL A 284 7.18 -10.63 5.99
CA VAL A 284 7.21 -9.16 6.10
C VAL A 284 7.89 -8.74 7.40
N ILE A 285 7.55 -9.34 8.54
CA ILE A 285 8.17 -9.05 9.84
C ILE A 285 9.69 -9.27 9.78
N VAL A 286 10.13 -10.41 9.22
CA VAL A 286 11.56 -10.72 9.04
C VAL A 286 12.25 -9.68 8.15
N LEU A 287 11.60 -9.26 7.06
CA LEU A 287 12.13 -8.22 6.18
C LEU A 287 12.26 -6.87 6.87
N LEU A 288 11.27 -6.46 7.66
CA LEU A 288 11.33 -5.20 8.41
C LEU A 288 12.48 -5.22 9.43
N PHE A 289 12.70 -6.32 10.15
CA PHE A 289 13.88 -6.46 11.02
C PHE A 289 15.19 -6.39 10.25
N PHE A 290 15.28 -7.04 9.09
CA PHE A 290 16.45 -6.96 8.22
C PHE A 290 16.73 -5.53 7.76
N ILE A 291 15.68 -4.81 7.31
CA ILE A 291 15.79 -3.42 6.84
C ILE A 291 16.18 -2.48 8.00
N ALA A 292 15.57 -2.64 9.17
CA ALA A 292 15.93 -1.86 10.35
C ALA A 292 17.41 -2.08 10.75
N ALA A 293 17.87 -3.32 10.74
CA ALA A 293 19.26 -3.65 11.00
C ALA A 293 20.20 -3.05 9.96
N LYS A 294 19.89 -3.16 8.67
CA LYS A 294 20.66 -2.56 7.57
C LYS A 294 20.78 -1.04 7.74
N LEU A 295 19.65 -0.37 8.03
CA LEU A 295 19.63 1.09 8.20
C LEU A 295 20.46 1.51 9.43
N GLY A 296 20.34 0.79 10.54
CA GLY A 296 21.13 0.99 11.73
C GLY A 296 22.64 0.78 11.50
N LEU A 297 23.01 -0.27 10.74
CA LEU A 297 24.40 -0.51 10.35
C LEU A 297 24.96 0.63 9.49
N ASN A 298 24.22 1.07 8.49
CA ASN A 298 24.62 2.18 7.64
C ASN A 298 24.82 3.48 8.47
N ALA A 299 23.87 3.78 9.36
CA ALA A 299 23.95 4.96 10.23
C ALA A 299 25.17 4.90 11.18
N THR A 300 25.41 3.74 11.80
CA THR A 300 26.55 3.55 12.69
C THR A 300 27.87 3.54 11.94
N ASP A 301 27.93 3.06 10.70
CA ASP A 301 29.13 3.14 9.87
C ASP A 301 29.50 4.60 9.56
N HIS A 302 28.51 5.46 9.28
CA HIS A 302 28.74 6.89 9.12
C HIS A 302 29.25 7.59 10.39
N LEU A 303 28.89 7.09 11.58
CA LEU A 303 29.30 7.67 12.86
C LEU A 303 30.63 7.11 13.35
N PHE A 304 30.86 5.81 13.23
CA PHE A 304 31.97 5.09 13.86
C PHE A 304 32.97 4.51 12.85
N HIS A 305 32.69 4.57 11.55
CA HIS A 305 33.57 4.13 10.45
C HIS A 305 34.02 2.67 10.59
N HIS A 306 33.13 1.76 11.00
CA HIS A 306 33.45 0.34 11.20
C HIS A 306 33.55 -0.49 9.90
N GLY A 307 33.15 0.07 8.76
CA GLY A 307 33.28 -0.54 7.44
C GLY A 307 32.30 -1.71 7.17
N ILE A 308 31.30 -1.91 8.01
CA ILE A 308 30.28 -2.96 7.83
C ILE A 308 29.10 -2.35 7.07
N SER A 309 28.94 -2.72 5.81
CA SER A 309 27.79 -2.32 4.98
C SER A 309 27.28 -3.49 4.19
N ILE A 310 25.97 -3.51 3.93
CA ILE A 310 25.32 -4.53 3.11
C ILE A 310 25.09 -3.93 1.73
N ASP A 311 25.74 -4.49 0.71
CA ASP A 311 25.61 -4.00 -0.66
C ASP A 311 24.20 -4.24 -1.24
N PRO A 312 23.81 -3.47 -2.28
CA PRO A 312 22.47 -3.55 -2.87
C PRO A 312 22.11 -4.94 -3.41
N ASN A 313 23.05 -5.65 -4.00
CA ASN A 313 22.79 -6.98 -4.60
C ASN A 313 22.55 -8.03 -3.51
N THR A 314 23.35 -8.00 -2.45
CA THR A 314 23.14 -8.87 -1.27
C THR A 314 21.79 -8.56 -0.62
N SER A 315 21.42 -7.28 -0.49
CA SER A 315 20.11 -6.89 0.01
C SER A 315 18.98 -7.44 -0.85
N LEU A 316 19.10 -7.33 -2.18
CA LEU A 316 18.12 -7.89 -3.12
C LEU A 316 17.97 -9.41 -2.94
N LEU A 317 19.07 -10.13 -2.87
CA LEU A 317 19.04 -11.58 -2.68
C LEU A 317 18.36 -11.99 -1.38
N ILE A 318 18.66 -11.30 -0.27
CA ILE A 318 18.03 -11.54 1.03
C ILE A 318 16.52 -11.28 0.95
N VAL A 319 16.11 -10.14 0.38
CA VAL A 319 14.69 -9.80 0.22
C VAL A 319 13.98 -10.87 -0.60
N LEU A 320 14.51 -11.23 -1.77
CA LEU A 320 13.89 -12.23 -2.63
C LEU A 320 13.86 -13.62 -1.98
N ALA A 321 14.93 -14.01 -1.25
CA ALA A 321 14.98 -15.29 -0.55
C ALA A 321 13.95 -15.39 0.58
N VAL A 322 13.81 -14.34 1.40
CA VAL A 322 12.81 -14.30 2.48
C VAL A 322 11.39 -14.34 1.91
N LEU A 323 11.12 -13.61 0.83
CA LEU A 323 9.83 -13.65 0.15
C LEU A 323 9.50 -15.02 -0.41
N ALA A 324 10.46 -15.62 -1.14
CA ALA A 324 10.29 -16.97 -1.68
C ALA A 324 10.03 -17.98 -0.56
N ALA A 325 10.76 -17.87 0.56
CA ALA A 325 10.55 -18.74 1.73
C ALA A 325 9.16 -18.54 2.34
N GLY A 326 8.67 -17.31 2.48
CA GLY A 326 7.32 -17.02 2.99
C GLY A 326 6.20 -17.58 2.11
N ILE A 327 6.33 -17.42 0.79
CA ILE A 327 5.38 -17.97 -0.18
C ILE A 327 5.41 -19.50 -0.17
N LEU A 328 6.61 -20.09 -0.21
CA LEU A 328 6.77 -21.55 -0.17
C LEU A 328 6.24 -22.15 1.13
N ALA A 329 6.53 -21.52 2.28
CA ALA A 329 5.98 -21.92 3.57
C ALA A 329 4.46 -21.88 3.56
N SER A 330 3.84 -20.84 2.99
CA SER A 330 2.39 -20.73 2.87
C SER A 330 1.76 -21.82 1.99
N VAL A 331 2.47 -22.24 0.94
CA VAL A 331 1.99 -23.30 0.03
C VAL A 331 2.18 -24.70 0.66
N ILE A 332 3.32 -24.93 1.39
CA ILE A 332 3.65 -26.24 1.96
C ILE A 332 2.88 -26.48 3.27
N PHE A 333 2.69 -25.43 4.06
CA PHE A 333 2.02 -25.46 5.36
C PHE A 333 0.78 -24.54 5.37
N PRO A 334 -0.25 -24.84 4.56
CA PRO A 334 -1.48 -24.08 4.62
C PRO A 334 -2.13 -24.26 6.02
N GLU A 335 -2.70 -23.21 6.59
CA GLU A 335 -3.52 -23.35 7.80
C GLU A 335 -4.68 -24.31 7.49
N ARG A 336 -4.77 -25.38 8.27
CA ARG A 336 -5.94 -26.25 8.26
C ARG A 336 -7.07 -25.46 8.93
N GLU A 337 -8.11 -25.12 8.17
CA GLU A 337 -9.40 -24.80 8.76
C GLU A 337 -9.75 -25.99 9.65
N GLU A 338 -9.74 -25.79 10.98
CA GLU A 338 -10.32 -26.74 11.90
C GLU A 338 -11.77 -26.95 11.48
N ALA A 339 -12.11 -28.20 11.26
CA ALA A 339 -13.42 -28.69 10.91
C ALA A 339 -14.46 -28.28 11.97
N GLN A 340 -14.92 -27.04 11.97
CA GLN A 340 -16.07 -26.57 12.76
C GLN A 340 -17.38 -26.56 11.96
N ALA A 341 -17.40 -27.12 10.75
CA ALA A 341 -18.61 -27.18 9.90
C ALA A 341 -19.26 -28.58 9.85
N GLU A 342 -18.94 -29.54 10.74
CA GLU A 342 -19.52 -30.88 10.69
C GLU A 342 -20.36 -31.25 11.93
N ASN A 343 -20.74 -30.25 12.74
CA ASN A 343 -21.64 -30.49 13.90
C ASN A 343 -22.64 -29.33 14.11
N GLN A 344 -23.37 -28.94 13.05
CA GLN A 344 -24.66 -28.26 13.20
C GLN A 344 -25.69 -28.78 12.21
#